data_5eca1f55e90907a4af33e63d5fb28837
#
_entry.id   5eca1f55e90907a4af33e63d5fb28837
#
_cell.length_a   1.000
_cell.length_b   1.000
_cell.length_c   1.000
_cell.angle_alpha   90.00
_cell.angle_beta   90.00
_cell.angle_gamma   90.00
#
_symmetry.space_group_name_H-M   'P 1'
#
loop_
_entity.id
_entity.type
_entity.pdbx_description
1 polymer ?
#
loop_
_entity_poly.entity_id
_entity_poly.type
_entity_poly.pdbx_seq_one_letter_code
_entity_poly.pdbx_strand_id
1 'polypeptide(L)'
;LDINTVPVRYNFGNTGYVDKLSQTPEEFYHELANNPNHPQTSQPTPGDFRRQYQYLQSHYDSIISIHLPHEMSGTYQSAISASKRVNDSLITVVDGLSASVGLGLIVMRAAALVKDGREHNEIEELLSEIITSTDIFIVVQDLSYVVKGGRLPGWVKKMANFFHIQPIMTTKDNGSMGLAS
;
A
#
# COMPACT_ATOMS: atom_id res chain seq x y z
N LEU A 1 -7.82 17.12 -5.49
CA LEU A 1 -6.47 16.56 -5.49
C LEU A 1 -6.39 15.52 -6.59
N ASP A 2 -5.46 15.68 -7.54
CA ASP A 2 -5.27 14.75 -8.65
C ASP A 2 -4.44 13.54 -8.19
N ILE A 3 -5.08 12.65 -7.43
CA ILE A 3 -4.49 11.41 -6.95
C ILE A 3 -4.97 10.27 -7.83
N ASN A 4 -4.06 9.63 -8.54
CA ASN A 4 -4.33 8.45 -9.33
C ASN A 4 -3.95 7.19 -8.54
N THR A 5 -4.69 6.11 -8.75
CA THR A 5 -4.45 4.84 -8.04
C THR A 5 -4.22 3.70 -9.02
N VAL A 6 -3.30 2.80 -8.67
CA VAL A 6 -3.12 1.52 -9.34
C VAL A 6 -3.65 0.44 -8.39
N PRO A 7 -4.82 -0.15 -8.68
CA PRO A 7 -5.50 -1.04 -7.74
C PRO A 7 -4.76 -2.37 -7.58
N VAL A 8 -4.76 -2.88 -6.35
CA VAL A 8 -4.36 -4.27 -6.08
C VAL A 8 -5.41 -5.24 -6.62
N ARG A 9 -5.05 -6.50 -6.74
CA ARG A 9 -5.97 -7.59 -7.08
C ARG A 9 -6.16 -8.49 -5.88
N TYR A 10 -7.30 -9.13 -5.78
CA TYR A 10 -7.55 -10.19 -4.81
C TYR A 10 -8.37 -11.31 -5.44
N ASN A 11 -8.34 -12.47 -4.84
CA ASN A 11 -9.10 -13.62 -5.29
C ASN A 11 -9.69 -14.40 -4.10
N PHE A 12 -10.88 -14.91 -4.30
CA PHE A 12 -11.49 -15.96 -3.47
C PHE A 12 -11.41 -17.27 -4.25
N GLY A 13 -10.52 -18.18 -3.84
CA GLY A 13 -10.24 -19.37 -4.61
C GLY A 13 -9.78 -19.04 -6.04
N ASN A 14 -10.52 -19.47 -7.05
CA ASN A 14 -10.21 -19.25 -8.47
C ASN A 14 -10.87 -17.99 -9.06
N THR A 15 -11.68 -17.27 -8.30
CA THR A 15 -12.36 -16.05 -8.78
C THR A 15 -11.54 -14.83 -8.42
N GLY A 16 -11.11 -14.08 -9.44
CA GLY A 16 -10.27 -12.89 -9.28
C GLY A 16 -11.06 -11.59 -9.37
N TYR A 17 -10.65 -10.60 -8.58
CA TYR A 17 -11.24 -9.28 -8.48
C TYR A 17 -10.18 -8.18 -8.53
N VAL A 18 -10.58 -6.99 -8.95
CA VAL A 18 -9.76 -5.77 -8.88
C VAL A 18 -10.35 -4.89 -7.78
N ASP A 19 -9.51 -4.51 -6.80
CA ASP A 19 -9.94 -3.76 -5.64
C ASP A 19 -10.68 -2.47 -6.04
N LYS A 20 -11.81 -2.20 -5.39
CA LYS A 20 -12.72 -1.06 -5.61
C LYS A 20 -13.35 -0.95 -7.00
N LEU A 21 -13.03 -1.84 -7.93
CA LEU A 21 -13.59 -1.83 -9.28
C LEU A 21 -14.54 -3.00 -9.53
N SER A 22 -14.28 -4.16 -8.93
CA SER A 22 -15.05 -5.38 -9.17
C SER A 22 -16.20 -5.60 -8.19
N GLN A 23 -16.06 -5.07 -6.98
CA GLN A 23 -17.07 -5.21 -5.90
C GLN A 23 -17.10 -3.93 -5.06
N THR A 24 -18.27 -3.63 -4.50
CA THR A 24 -18.43 -2.66 -3.41
C THR A 24 -17.88 -3.24 -2.11
N PRO A 25 -17.60 -2.40 -1.09
CA PRO A 25 -17.21 -2.90 0.24
C PRO A 25 -18.24 -3.86 0.85
N GLU A 26 -19.53 -3.59 0.67
CA GLU A 26 -20.63 -4.43 1.18
C GLU A 26 -20.62 -5.81 0.52
N GLU A 27 -20.45 -5.88 -0.79
CA GLU A 27 -20.35 -7.14 -1.54
C GLU A 27 -19.12 -7.94 -1.11
N PHE A 28 -17.98 -7.25 -0.93
CA PHE A 28 -16.75 -7.88 -0.44
C PHE A 28 -16.95 -8.49 0.96
N TYR A 29 -17.52 -7.74 1.91
CA TYR A 29 -17.75 -8.25 3.25
C TYR A 29 -18.79 -9.36 3.30
N HIS A 30 -19.80 -9.30 2.44
CA HIS A 30 -20.76 -10.38 2.30
C HIS A 30 -20.07 -11.67 1.79
N GLU A 31 -19.20 -11.54 0.78
CA GLU A 31 -18.45 -12.69 0.27
C GLU A 31 -17.43 -13.20 1.30
N LEU A 32 -16.71 -12.30 1.99
CA LEU A 32 -15.77 -12.66 3.05
C LEU A 32 -16.42 -13.50 4.16
N ALA A 33 -17.67 -13.21 4.51
CA ALA A 33 -18.41 -13.94 5.53
C ALA A 33 -18.93 -15.31 5.07
N ASN A 34 -19.20 -15.49 3.78
CA ASN A 34 -19.89 -16.67 3.24
C ASN A 34 -19.00 -17.57 2.37
N ASN A 35 -17.87 -17.07 1.87
CA ASN A 35 -16.97 -17.84 1.01
C ASN A 35 -16.03 -18.72 1.87
N PRO A 36 -15.95 -20.03 1.62
CA PRO A 36 -15.06 -20.93 2.35
C PRO A 36 -13.57 -20.64 2.09
N ASN A 37 -13.24 -19.98 0.98
CA ASN A 37 -11.87 -19.62 0.64
C ASN A 37 -11.51 -18.26 1.25
N HIS A 38 -10.40 -18.22 1.99
CA HIS A 38 -9.85 -16.96 2.48
C HIS A 38 -9.32 -16.11 1.31
N PRO A 39 -9.65 -14.80 1.23
CA PRO A 39 -9.15 -13.96 0.17
C PRO A 39 -7.63 -13.79 0.21
N GLN A 40 -7.01 -13.80 -0.95
CA GLN A 40 -5.58 -13.56 -1.12
C GLN A 40 -5.37 -12.36 -2.03
N THR A 41 -4.49 -11.44 -1.61
CA THR A 41 -4.13 -10.27 -2.39
C THR A 41 -2.91 -10.53 -3.26
N SER A 42 -2.86 -9.90 -4.41
CA SER A 42 -1.68 -9.80 -5.25
C SER A 42 -1.37 -8.35 -5.61
N GLN A 43 -0.09 -8.04 -5.69
CA GLN A 43 0.38 -6.71 -6.10
C GLN A 43 0.00 -6.41 -7.55
N PRO A 44 -0.18 -5.14 -7.93
CA PRO A 44 -0.29 -4.74 -9.32
C PRO A 44 0.97 -5.16 -10.09
N THR A 45 0.80 -5.55 -11.34
CA THR A 45 1.93 -5.95 -12.18
C THR A 45 2.73 -4.73 -12.67
N PRO A 46 4.01 -4.90 -13.07
CA PRO A 46 4.75 -3.82 -13.74
C PRO A 46 4.04 -3.32 -15.00
N GLY A 47 3.23 -4.17 -15.65
CA GLY A 47 2.41 -3.80 -16.80
C GLY A 47 1.26 -2.84 -16.44
N ASP A 48 0.64 -3.02 -15.27
CA ASP A 48 -0.41 -2.13 -14.77
C ASP A 48 0.17 -0.74 -14.49
N PHE A 49 1.32 -0.67 -13.78
CA PHE A 49 2.05 0.57 -13.54
C PHE A 49 2.51 1.24 -14.84
N ARG A 50 3.07 0.47 -15.77
CA ARG A 50 3.54 1.03 -17.05
C ARG A 50 2.42 1.73 -17.81
N ARG A 51 1.22 1.12 -17.89
CA ARG A 51 0.07 1.75 -18.55
C ARG A 51 -0.31 3.07 -17.87
N GLN A 52 -0.34 3.08 -16.53
CA GLN A 52 -0.67 4.27 -15.76
C GLN A 52 0.39 5.37 -15.93
N TYR A 53 1.68 5.04 -15.86
CA TYR A 53 2.76 6.00 -16.03
C TYR A 53 2.80 6.59 -17.45
N GLN A 54 2.59 5.78 -18.47
CA GLN A 54 2.50 6.26 -19.86
C GLN A 54 1.33 7.23 -20.04
N TYR A 55 0.20 6.94 -19.45
CA TYR A 55 -0.95 7.86 -19.46
C TYR A 55 -0.64 9.17 -18.71
N LEU A 56 -0.14 9.09 -17.50
CA LEU A 56 0.16 10.27 -16.69
C LEU A 56 1.25 11.15 -17.32
N GLN A 57 2.30 10.56 -17.89
CA GLN A 57 3.39 11.27 -18.54
C GLN A 57 2.93 12.11 -19.75
N SER A 58 1.82 11.75 -20.39
CA SER A 58 1.24 12.56 -21.47
C SER A 58 0.41 13.75 -20.97
N HIS A 59 0.18 13.88 -19.65
CA HIS A 59 -0.66 14.91 -19.05
C HIS A 59 0.06 15.75 -17.98
N TYR A 60 1.17 15.26 -17.43
CA TYR A 60 1.92 15.89 -16.33
C TYR A 60 3.42 15.87 -16.60
N ASP A 61 4.12 16.89 -16.12
CA ASP A 61 5.56 17.06 -16.32
C ASP A 61 6.38 16.02 -15.53
N SER A 62 5.87 15.59 -14.35
CA SER A 62 6.51 14.57 -13.53
C SER A 62 5.50 13.80 -12.67
N ILE A 63 5.94 12.69 -12.10
CA ILE A 63 5.10 11.77 -11.32
C ILE A 63 5.82 11.41 -10.03
N ILE A 64 5.13 11.55 -8.89
CA ILE A 64 5.55 10.99 -7.61
C ILE A 64 4.63 9.81 -7.29
N SER A 65 5.20 8.62 -7.20
CA SER A 65 4.48 7.34 -7.04
C SER A 65 4.77 6.75 -5.67
N ILE A 66 3.84 6.88 -4.72
CA ILE A 66 4.02 6.52 -3.32
C ILE A 66 3.33 5.18 -3.04
N HIS A 67 4.04 4.25 -2.41
CA HIS A 67 3.58 2.86 -2.25
C HIS A 67 3.69 2.35 -0.83
N LEU A 68 3.00 1.23 -0.61
CA LEU A 68 3.15 0.37 0.56
C LEU A 68 4.62 -0.05 0.74
N PRO A 69 5.06 -0.33 1.99
CA PRO A 69 6.40 -0.78 2.27
C PRO A 69 6.82 -1.99 1.43
N HIS A 70 8.04 -1.96 0.93
CA HIS A 70 8.61 -3.07 0.16
C HIS A 70 8.66 -4.38 0.97
N GLU A 71 8.81 -4.29 2.28
CA GLU A 71 8.77 -5.43 3.20
C GLU A 71 7.37 -6.09 3.31
N MET A 72 6.32 -5.34 2.99
CA MET A 72 4.93 -5.83 3.09
C MET A 72 4.36 -6.25 1.74
N SER A 73 4.84 -5.65 0.64
CA SER A 73 4.26 -5.86 -0.69
C SER A 73 5.29 -5.62 -1.80
N GLY A 74 5.28 -6.47 -2.81
CA GLY A 74 6.06 -6.24 -4.03
C GLY A 74 5.54 -5.10 -4.92
N THR A 75 4.53 -4.33 -4.47
CA THR A 75 3.97 -3.18 -5.22
C THR A 75 5.02 -2.14 -5.55
N TYR A 76 5.85 -1.75 -4.56
CA TYR A 76 6.97 -0.83 -4.75
C TYR A 76 7.93 -1.32 -5.84
N GLN A 77 8.34 -2.59 -5.80
CA GLN A 77 9.24 -3.17 -6.80
C GLN A 77 8.60 -3.25 -8.20
N SER A 78 7.29 -3.49 -8.28
CA SER A 78 6.55 -3.44 -9.55
C SER A 78 6.54 -2.02 -10.14
N ALA A 79 6.37 -1.01 -9.31
CA ALA A 79 6.41 0.41 -9.71
C ALA A 79 7.81 0.81 -10.22
N ILE A 80 8.89 0.47 -9.48
CA ILE A 80 10.28 0.69 -9.93
C ILE A 80 10.56 0.00 -11.27
N SER A 81 10.12 -1.24 -11.43
CA SER A 81 10.33 -1.97 -12.68
C SER A 81 9.61 -1.32 -13.86
N ALA A 82 8.51 -0.64 -13.61
CA ALA A 82 7.76 0.09 -14.62
C ALA A 82 8.38 1.46 -14.93
N SER A 83 8.80 2.24 -13.91
CA SER A 83 9.38 3.58 -14.11
C SER A 83 10.60 3.53 -15.02
N LYS A 84 11.51 2.58 -14.76
CA LYS A 84 12.72 2.34 -15.58
C LYS A 84 12.43 2.05 -17.06
N ARG A 85 11.24 1.54 -17.38
CA ARG A 85 10.84 1.21 -18.76
C ARG A 85 10.03 2.31 -19.45
N VAL A 86 9.55 3.29 -18.71
CA VAL A 86 8.80 4.43 -19.24
C VAL A 86 9.70 5.65 -19.33
N ASN A 87 10.07 6.22 -18.20
CA ASN A 87 11.01 7.33 -18.09
C ASN A 87 11.44 7.51 -16.64
N ASP A 88 12.63 7.04 -16.30
CA ASP A 88 13.14 7.04 -14.93
C ASP A 88 13.42 8.47 -14.40
N SER A 89 13.69 9.43 -15.30
CA SER A 89 14.00 10.81 -14.92
C SER A 89 12.79 11.67 -14.54
N LEU A 90 11.57 11.23 -14.88
CA LEU A 90 10.33 11.96 -14.61
C LEU A 90 9.43 11.28 -13.58
N ILE A 91 9.84 10.11 -13.09
CA ILE A 91 9.01 9.28 -12.19
C ILE A 91 9.81 8.94 -10.94
N THR A 92 9.52 9.60 -9.84
CA THR A 92 10.05 9.22 -8.53
C THR A 92 9.14 8.19 -7.88
N VAL A 93 9.71 7.02 -7.55
CA VAL A 93 9.00 5.94 -6.86
C VAL A 93 9.43 5.92 -5.40
N VAL A 94 8.48 6.15 -4.50
CA VAL A 94 8.71 6.33 -3.06
C VAL A 94 8.18 5.13 -2.30
N ASP A 95 9.03 4.56 -1.44
CA ASP A 95 8.60 3.62 -0.41
C ASP A 95 8.00 4.43 0.77
N GLY A 96 6.72 4.28 1.00
CA GLY A 96 6.03 5.05 2.04
C GLY A 96 6.30 4.58 3.47
N LEU A 97 6.98 3.44 3.66
CA LEU A 97 7.31 2.81 4.96
C LEU A 97 6.11 2.70 5.93
N SER A 98 4.92 3.02 5.46
CA SER A 98 3.67 3.05 6.20
C SER A 98 2.55 2.38 5.41
N ALA A 99 1.46 2.02 6.08
CA ALA A 99 0.31 1.35 5.49
C ALA A 99 -1.00 2.03 5.90
N SER A 100 -2.12 1.61 5.28
CA SER A 100 -3.46 2.07 5.66
C SER A 100 -3.56 3.60 5.71
N VAL A 101 -4.09 4.15 6.81
CA VAL A 101 -4.29 5.60 6.99
C VAL A 101 -2.96 6.37 7.05
N GLY A 102 -1.88 5.77 7.55
CA GLY A 102 -0.56 6.40 7.57
C GLY A 102 -0.05 6.69 6.15
N LEU A 103 -0.11 5.68 5.26
CA LEU A 103 0.20 5.89 3.85
C LEU A 103 -0.74 6.92 3.20
N GLY A 104 -2.03 6.89 3.55
CA GLY A 104 -3.01 7.87 3.08
C GLY A 104 -2.64 9.31 3.47
N LEU A 105 -2.19 9.53 4.70
CA LEU A 105 -1.73 10.86 5.16
C LEU A 105 -0.49 11.34 4.40
N ILE A 106 0.48 10.45 4.15
CA ILE A 106 1.68 10.76 3.35
C ILE A 106 1.27 11.21 1.94
N VAL A 107 0.40 10.45 1.27
CA VAL A 107 -0.11 10.78 -0.07
C VAL A 107 -0.89 12.10 -0.08
N MET A 108 -1.74 12.33 0.92
CA MET A 108 -2.49 13.59 1.04
C MET A 108 -1.56 14.78 1.26
N ARG A 109 -0.50 14.61 2.04
CA ARG A 109 0.49 15.67 2.27
C ARG A 109 1.27 15.99 1.01
N ALA A 110 1.72 14.95 0.26
CA ALA A 110 2.35 15.13 -1.05
C ALA A 110 1.43 15.89 -2.02
N ALA A 111 0.17 15.49 -2.11
CA ALA A 111 -0.80 16.16 -2.98
C ALA A 111 -1.08 17.61 -2.57
N ALA A 112 -1.02 17.93 -1.27
CA ALA A 112 -1.11 19.31 -0.80
C ALA A 112 0.09 20.16 -1.23
N LEU A 113 1.32 19.60 -1.15
CA LEU A 113 2.53 20.28 -1.62
C LEU A 113 2.48 20.57 -3.13
N VAL A 114 1.99 19.62 -3.93
CA VAL A 114 1.74 19.82 -5.37
C VAL A 114 0.76 20.97 -5.59
N LYS A 115 -0.35 21.02 -4.84
CA LYS A 115 -1.36 22.06 -4.94
C LYS A 115 -0.79 23.45 -4.54
N ASP A 116 0.15 23.48 -3.59
CA ASP A 116 0.84 24.69 -3.16
C ASP A 116 1.92 25.16 -4.15
N GLY A 117 2.09 24.46 -5.28
CA GLY A 117 3.03 24.81 -6.36
C GLY A 117 4.48 24.48 -6.05
N ARG A 118 4.75 23.53 -5.16
CA ARG A 118 6.11 23.08 -4.88
C ARG A 118 6.68 22.28 -6.03
N GLU A 119 7.95 22.47 -6.29
CA GLU A 119 8.67 21.74 -7.33
C GLU A 119 8.89 20.26 -6.96
N HIS A 120 9.02 19.41 -7.98
CA HIS A 120 9.14 17.96 -7.81
C HIS A 120 10.24 17.55 -6.82
N ASN A 121 11.44 18.07 -6.98
CA ASN A 121 12.59 17.75 -6.12
C ASN A 121 12.38 18.21 -4.68
N GLU A 122 11.75 19.37 -4.49
CA GLU A 122 11.42 19.89 -3.16
C GLU A 122 10.41 18.97 -2.45
N ILE A 123 9.42 18.47 -3.18
CA ILE A 123 8.45 17.52 -2.64
C ILE A 123 9.14 16.20 -2.27
N GLU A 124 10.06 15.71 -3.09
CA GLU A 124 10.81 14.48 -2.82
C GLU A 124 11.64 14.59 -1.52
N GLU A 125 12.32 15.70 -1.31
CA GLU A 125 13.06 15.98 -0.07
C GLU A 125 12.12 16.02 1.16
N LEU A 126 11.02 16.77 1.07
CA LEU A 126 10.03 16.87 2.13
C LEU A 126 9.34 15.53 2.45
N LEU A 127 9.13 14.68 1.45
CA LEU A 127 8.55 13.36 1.65
C LEU A 127 9.39 12.47 2.57
N SER A 128 10.70 12.57 2.52
CA SER A 128 11.59 11.83 3.43
C SER A 128 11.32 12.18 4.89
N GLU A 129 11.14 13.46 5.20
CA GLU A 129 10.81 13.93 6.56
C GLU A 129 9.39 13.54 6.97
N ILE A 130 8.42 13.65 6.06
CA ILE A 130 7.02 13.29 6.29
C ILE A 130 6.90 11.79 6.61
N ILE A 131 7.59 10.94 5.84
CA ILE A 131 7.57 9.49 6.03
C ILE A 131 8.17 9.12 7.39
N THR A 132 9.32 9.66 7.74
CA THR A 132 10.00 9.37 9.01
C THR A 132 9.28 9.92 10.24
N SER A 133 8.42 10.92 10.07
CA SER A 133 7.58 11.50 11.14
C SER A 133 6.15 10.94 11.18
N THR A 134 5.83 9.95 10.35
CA THR A 134 4.49 9.36 10.29
C THR A 134 4.45 8.01 10.99
N ASP A 135 3.87 7.97 12.18
CA ASP A 135 3.58 6.74 12.89
C ASP A 135 2.16 6.24 12.65
N ILE A 136 1.98 4.93 12.63
CA ILE A 136 0.68 4.29 12.56
C ILE A 136 0.55 3.23 13.65
N PHE A 137 -0.60 3.23 14.35
CA PHE A 137 -0.96 2.22 15.32
C PHE A 137 -2.23 1.50 14.87
N ILE A 138 -2.17 0.18 14.82
CA ILE A 138 -3.25 -0.67 14.33
C ILE A 138 -3.64 -1.65 15.43
N VAL A 139 -4.87 -1.57 15.94
CA VAL A 139 -5.43 -2.58 16.84
C VAL A 139 -5.99 -3.72 16.00
N VAL A 140 -5.43 -4.92 16.16
CA VAL A 140 -5.88 -6.11 15.45
C VAL A 140 -6.91 -6.84 16.27
N GLN A 141 -8.18 -6.79 15.85
CA GLN A 141 -9.28 -7.45 16.56
C GLN A 141 -9.31 -8.97 16.33
N ASP A 142 -9.00 -9.40 15.11
CA ASP A 142 -8.94 -10.83 14.74
C ASP A 142 -7.62 -11.14 14.06
N LEU A 143 -6.75 -11.82 14.81
CA LEU A 143 -5.44 -12.25 14.32
C LEU A 143 -5.51 -13.32 13.22
N SER A 144 -6.63 -14.05 13.11
CA SER A 144 -6.75 -15.15 12.15
C SER A 144 -6.58 -14.68 10.70
N TYR A 145 -7.15 -13.53 10.35
CA TYR A 145 -7.03 -12.94 9.02
C TYR A 145 -5.60 -12.47 8.72
N VAL A 146 -4.96 -11.84 9.69
CA VAL A 146 -3.61 -11.29 9.50
C VAL A 146 -2.57 -12.41 9.42
N VAL A 147 -2.75 -13.47 10.21
CA VAL A 147 -1.91 -14.69 10.15
C VAL A 147 -2.04 -15.38 8.79
N LYS A 148 -3.27 -15.54 8.29
CA LYS A 148 -3.54 -16.09 6.95
C LYS A 148 -2.95 -15.22 5.84
N GLY A 149 -2.93 -13.90 6.03
CA GLY A 149 -2.33 -12.93 5.11
C GLY A 149 -0.82 -13.03 4.99
N GLY A 150 -0.12 -13.60 5.98
CA GLY A 150 1.31 -13.95 5.91
C GLY A 150 2.30 -12.78 6.07
N ARG A 151 1.85 -11.56 6.42
CA ARG A 151 2.68 -10.35 6.57
C ARG A 151 3.15 -10.10 8.00
N LEU A 152 2.74 -10.93 8.94
CA LEU A 152 3.19 -10.84 10.33
C LEU A 152 4.44 -11.66 10.60
N PRO A 153 5.30 -11.19 11.54
CA PRO A 153 6.40 -11.98 12.03
C PRO A 153 5.95 -13.34 12.55
N GLY A 154 6.78 -14.38 12.37
CA GLY A 154 6.43 -15.77 12.71
C GLY A 154 6.02 -16.01 14.17
N TRP A 155 6.48 -15.17 15.11
CA TRP A 155 6.12 -15.27 16.52
C TRP A 155 4.65 -14.84 16.78
N VAL A 156 4.09 -13.94 15.98
CA VAL A 156 2.66 -13.54 16.08
C VAL A 156 1.75 -14.72 15.77
N LYS A 157 2.16 -15.61 14.86
CA LYS A 157 1.42 -16.86 14.58
C LYS A 157 1.28 -17.74 15.84
N LYS A 158 2.28 -17.72 16.71
CA LYS A 158 2.23 -18.46 17.98
C LYS A 158 1.29 -17.81 18.98
N MET A 159 1.14 -16.49 18.94
CA MET A 159 0.21 -15.74 19.80
C MET A 159 -1.26 -15.87 19.36
N ALA A 160 -1.53 -16.17 18.11
CA ALA A 160 -2.92 -16.34 17.60
C ALA A 160 -3.69 -17.45 18.35
N ASN A 161 -2.99 -18.36 19.03
CA ASN A 161 -3.61 -19.39 19.86
C ASN A 161 -4.00 -18.89 21.28
N PHE A 162 -3.59 -17.68 21.67
CA PHE A 162 -3.98 -17.08 22.95
C PHE A 162 -5.24 -16.24 22.71
N PHE A 163 -6.38 -16.82 23.09
CA PHE A 163 -7.69 -16.16 23.02
C PHE A 163 -7.68 -14.84 23.82
N HIS A 164 -8.20 -13.76 23.20
CA HIS A 164 -8.46 -12.43 23.78
C HIS A 164 -7.30 -11.42 23.81
N ILE A 165 -6.18 -11.66 23.12
CA ILE A 165 -5.15 -10.63 22.97
C ILE A 165 -5.43 -9.82 21.69
N GLN A 166 -5.59 -8.52 21.85
CA GLN A 166 -5.68 -7.55 20.74
C GLN A 166 -4.35 -6.77 20.66
N PRO A 167 -3.37 -7.22 19.88
CA PRO A 167 -2.10 -6.54 19.80
C PRO A 167 -2.25 -5.19 19.10
N ILE A 168 -1.50 -4.21 19.59
CA ILE A 168 -1.29 -2.95 18.87
C ILE A 168 -0.04 -3.16 18.00
N MET A 169 -0.24 -3.04 16.70
CA MET A 169 0.81 -3.16 15.68
C MET A 169 1.21 -1.78 15.15
N THR A 170 2.45 -1.67 14.72
CA THR A 170 2.98 -0.48 14.06
C THR A 170 3.88 -0.89 12.90
N THR A 171 4.22 0.04 12.01
CA THR A 171 5.33 -0.13 11.07
C THR A 171 6.64 0.26 11.75
N LYS A 172 7.69 -0.52 11.50
CA LYS A 172 9.06 -0.22 11.94
C LYS A 172 9.75 0.69 10.92
N ASP A 173 10.92 1.20 11.25
CA ASP A 173 11.72 2.08 10.39
C ASP A 173 11.99 1.51 9.00
N ASN A 174 12.08 0.19 8.86
CA ASN A 174 12.23 -0.49 7.57
C ASN A 174 10.89 -0.79 6.86
N GLY A 175 9.77 -0.35 7.40
CA GLY A 175 8.43 -0.61 6.85
C GLY A 175 7.83 -1.99 7.19
N SER A 176 8.53 -2.86 7.92
CA SER A 176 7.96 -4.14 8.34
C SER A 176 6.96 -3.95 9.49
N MET A 177 5.98 -4.86 9.60
CA MET A 177 5.04 -4.86 10.73
C MET A 177 5.68 -5.38 12.01
N GLY A 178 5.41 -4.70 13.12
CA GLY A 178 5.85 -5.09 14.46
C GLY A 178 4.82 -4.77 15.53
N LEU A 179 5.08 -5.20 16.78
CA LEU A 179 4.34 -4.70 17.93
C LEU A 179 4.75 -3.25 18.21
N ALA A 180 3.78 -2.44 18.58
CA ALA A 180 4.04 -1.16 19.21
C ALA A 180 4.65 -1.41 20.60
N SER A 181 5.74 -0.72 20.90
CA SER A 181 6.44 -0.78 22.21
C SER A 181 5.83 0.23 23.16
#